data_11bc1651bd2aae278a7e816aed474cd7
#
_entry.id   11bc1651bd2aae278a7e816aed474cd7
#
_cell.length_a   1.000
_cell.length_b   1.000
_cell.length_c   1.000
_cell.angle_alpha   90.00
_cell.angle_beta   90.00
_cell.angle_gamma   90.00
#
_symmetry.space_group_name_H-M   'P 1'
#
loop_
_entity.id
_entity.type
_entity.pdbx_description
1 polymer ?
#
loop_
_entity_poly.entity_id
_entity_poly.type
_entity_poly.pdbx_seq_one_letter_code
_entity_poly.pdbx_strand_id
1 'polypeptide(L)'
;MSTQYKLAKAYSAELGNSLTEVNMEEFFMNVHDKFFSDIDISFMSFFLELVETEGFIVHHSKLAEYGIMTSMRSGDALKKMTLLSMKENIDYRLRHMSQPVAQGGFTSSRHYYLSAKSFKKCLMRAKRHANQEVDPTIYCDYYLL
;
A
#
# COMPACT_ATOMS: atom_id res chain seq x y z
N MET A 1 7.23 -16.83 -1.36
CA MET A 1 7.85 -15.58 -1.83
C MET A 1 8.22 -15.72 -3.29
N SER A 2 8.13 -14.63 -4.03
CA SER A 2 8.47 -14.62 -5.46
C SER A 2 9.96 -14.76 -5.70
N THR A 3 10.33 -15.21 -6.90
CA THR A 3 11.73 -15.26 -7.35
C THR A 3 12.34 -13.85 -7.35
N GLN A 4 11.56 -12.84 -7.77
CA GLN A 4 12.00 -11.44 -7.78
C GLN A 4 12.39 -10.97 -6.37
N TYR A 5 11.60 -11.30 -5.36
CA TYR A 5 11.92 -10.94 -3.97
C TYR A 5 13.23 -11.59 -3.51
N LYS A 6 13.42 -12.87 -3.79
CA LYS A 6 14.63 -13.60 -3.39
C LYS A 6 15.88 -13.00 -4.02
N LEU A 7 15.82 -12.68 -5.31
CA LEU A 7 16.93 -12.06 -6.04
C LEU A 7 17.22 -10.65 -5.52
N ALA A 8 16.19 -9.86 -5.29
CA ALA A 8 16.32 -8.50 -4.76
C ALA A 8 16.91 -8.51 -3.35
N LYS A 9 16.50 -9.45 -2.50
CA LYS A 9 17.02 -9.60 -1.15
C LYS A 9 18.50 -9.99 -1.16
N ALA A 10 18.89 -10.90 -2.03
CA ALA A 10 20.29 -11.29 -2.20
C ALA A 10 21.15 -10.12 -2.67
N TYR A 11 20.65 -9.33 -3.62
CA TYR A 11 21.30 -8.11 -4.09
C TYR A 11 21.47 -7.09 -2.98
N SER A 12 20.42 -6.89 -2.16
CA SER A 12 20.47 -5.97 -1.03
C SER A 12 21.55 -6.36 0.00
N ALA A 13 21.66 -7.66 0.30
CA ALA A 13 22.66 -8.17 1.23
C ALA A 13 24.07 -7.97 0.68
N GLU A 14 24.27 -8.20 -0.61
CA GLU A 14 25.55 -7.99 -1.28
C GLU A 14 25.99 -6.53 -1.25
N LEU A 15 25.08 -5.61 -1.53
CA LEU A 15 25.34 -4.17 -1.44
C LEU A 15 25.68 -3.74 -0.02
N GLY A 16 24.96 -4.25 0.98
CA GLY A 16 25.21 -3.94 2.38
C GLY A 16 26.58 -4.34 2.86
N ASN A 17 27.17 -5.38 2.26
CA ASN A 17 28.51 -5.85 2.57
C ASN A 17 29.62 -5.05 1.83
N SER A 18 29.28 -4.40 0.71
CA SER A 18 30.27 -3.73 -0.13
C SER A 18 30.28 -2.21 -0.02
N LEU A 19 29.22 -1.60 0.54
CA LEU A 19 29.06 -0.16 0.63
C LEU A 19 28.93 0.28 2.08
N THR A 20 29.64 1.35 2.44
CA THR A 20 29.56 1.96 3.77
C THR A 20 28.41 2.93 3.92
N GLU A 21 27.97 3.54 2.83
CA GLU A 21 26.83 4.44 2.80
C GLU A 21 25.97 4.12 1.59
N VAL A 22 24.66 3.94 1.82
CA VAL A 22 23.68 3.73 0.78
C VAL A 22 22.59 4.77 0.94
N ASN A 23 22.38 5.59 -0.11
CA ASN A 23 21.22 6.46 -0.18
C ASN A 23 20.00 5.59 -0.40
N MET A 24 19.01 5.68 0.49
CA MET A 24 17.80 4.86 0.46
C MET A 24 17.05 5.01 -0.86
N GLU A 25 16.92 6.23 -1.35
CA GLU A 25 16.21 6.51 -2.61
C GLU A 25 16.94 5.87 -3.80
N GLU A 26 18.24 6.03 -3.88
CA GLU A 26 19.06 5.41 -4.93
C GLU A 26 19.02 3.88 -4.86
N PHE A 27 19.08 3.33 -3.67
CA PHE A 27 18.96 1.89 -3.43
C PHE A 27 17.63 1.35 -3.95
N PHE A 28 16.51 1.98 -3.59
CA PHE A 28 15.19 1.55 -4.05
C PHE A 28 15.01 1.72 -5.55
N MET A 29 15.58 2.75 -6.15
CA MET A 29 15.57 2.92 -7.60
C MET A 29 16.31 1.77 -8.30
N ASN A 30 17.46 1.39 -7.80
CA ASN A 30 18.24 0.29 -8.36
C ASN A 30 17.51 -1.05 -8.25
N VAL A 31 16.90 -1.32 -7.09
CA VAL A 31 16.12 -2.53 -6.86
C VAL A 31 14.89 -2.54 -7.76
N HIS A 32 14.18 -1.43 -7.87
CA HIS A 32 13.04 -1.29 -8.75
C HIS A 32 13.41 -1.59 -10.21
N ASP A 33 14.43 -0.95 -10.72
CA ASP A 33 14.84 -1.08 -12.11
C ASP A 33 15.31 -2.50 -12.48
N LYS A 34 15.96 -3.19 -11.54
CA LYS A 34 16.48 -4.54 -11.77
C LYS A 34 15.47 -5.66 -11.57
N PHE A 35 14.60 -5.55 -10.56
CA PHE A 35 13.78 -6.68 -10.13
C PHE A 35 12.28 -6.40 -10.13
N PHE A 36 11.88 -5.15 -10.09
CA PHE A 36 10.48 -4.75 -9.97
C PHE A 36 10.08 -3.68 -10.98
N SER A 37 10.61 -3.76 -12.20
CA SER A 37 10.32 -2.78 -13.25
C SER A 37 8.84 -2.73 -13.65
N ASP A 38 8.06 -3.78 -13.35
CA ASP A 38 6.63 -3.84 -13.62
C ASP A 38 5.81 -2.97 -12.65
N ILE A 39 6.41 -2.59 -11.52
CA ILE A 39 5.75 -1.75 -10.52
C ILE A 39 5.85 -0.29 -10.96
N ASP A 40 4.73 0.44 -10.87
CA ASP A 40 4.73 1.88 -11.12
C ASP A 40 5.67 2.57 -10.12
N ILE A 41 6.54 3.43 -10.63
CA ILE A 41 7.49 4.19 -9.82
C ILE A 41 6.81 5.02 -8.73
N SER A 42 5.53 5.39 -8.91
CA SER A 42 4.76 6.11 -7.91
C SER A 42 4.61 5.34 -6.60
N PHE A 43 4.67 4.02 -6.64
CA PHE A 43 4.65 3.20 -5.42
C PHE A 43 5.88 3.45 -4.55
N MET A 44 7.03 3.70 -5.15
CA MET A 44 8.24 4.04 -4.39
C MET A 44 8.05 5.32 -3.58
N SER A 45 7.51 6.37 -4.19
CA SER A 45 7.22 7.62 -3.50
C SER A 45 6.21 7.42 -2.37
N PHE A 46 5.16 6.65 -2.62
CA PHE A 46 4.17 6.29 -1.62
C PHE A 46 4.78 5.49 -0.47
N PHE A 47 5.61 4.52 -0.79
CA PHE A 47 6.33 3.71 0.20
C PHE A 47 7.20 4.56 1.11
N LEU A 48 7.98 5.48 0.54
CA LEU A 48 8.85 6.37 1.32
C LEU A 48 8.02 7.29 2.23
N GLU A 49 6.89 7.78 1.74
CA GLU A 49 5.96 8.57 2.54
C GLU A 49 5.45 7.76 3.74
N LEU A 50 5.09 6.49 3.54
CA LEU A 50 4.65 5.61 4.61
C LEU A 50 5.71 5.40 5.69
N VAL A 51 6.97 5.33 5.30
CA VAL A 51 8.08 5.13 6.24
C VAL A 51 8.31 6.38 7.10
N GLU A 52 8.12 7.55 6.53
CA GLU A 52 8.46 8.83 7.18
C GLU A 52 7.30 9.48 7.93
N THR A 53 6.06 9.11 7.61
CA THR A 53 4.88 9.81 8.13
C THR A 53 4.13 8.96 9.15
N GLU A 54 3.87 9.54 10.32
CA GLU A 54 3.03 8.93 11.35
C GLU A 54 1.57 9.36 11.15
N GLY A 55 0.65 8.60 11.76
CA GLY A 55 -0.77 8.90 11.76
C GLY A 55 -1.56 8.14 10.71
N PHE A 56 -2.80 8.58 10.51
CA PHE A 56 -3.76 7.92 9.62
C PHE A 56 -3.75 8.65 8.27
N ILE A 57 -2.86 8.25 7.40
CA ILE A 57 -2.57 8.95 6.14
C ILE A 57 -2.98 8.20 4.88
N VAL A 58 -3.28 6.90 4.99
CA VAL A 58 -3.55 6.07 3.82
C VAL A 58 -5.06 5.99 3.57
N HIS A 59 -5.53 6.68 2.52
CA HIS A 59 -6.92 6.61 2.11
C HIS A 59 -7.32 5.20 1.69
N HIS A 60 -8.55 4.79 1.96
CA HIS A 60 -9.03 3.45 1.65
C HIS A 60 -8.95 3.08 0.16
N SER A 61 -8.94 4.08 -0.74
CA SER A 61 -8.79 3.85 -2.19
C SER A 61 -7.47 3.18 -2.54
N LYS A 62 -6.45 3.32 -1.70
CA LYS A 62 -5.16 2.66 -1.91
C LYS A 62 -5.25 1.14 -1.82
N LEU A 63 -6.23 0.62 -1.09
CA LEU A 63 -6.48 -0.82 -1.03
C LEU A 63 -6.86 -1.37 -2.41
N ALA A 64 -7.67 -0.64 -3.17
CA ALA A 64 -8.02 -1.03 -4.53
C ALA A 64 -6.89 -0.74 -5.52
N GLU A 65 -6.21 0.40 -5.37
CA GLU A 65 -5.12 0.81 -6.26
C GLU A 65 -3.99 -0.22 -6.30
N TYR A 66 -3.65 -0.82 -5.15
CA TYR A 66 -2.59 -1.82 -5.06
C TYR A 66 -3.10 -3.26 -5.02
N GLY A 67 -4.36 -3.47 -5.41
CA GLY A 67 -4.89 -4.81 -5.65
C GLY A 67 -5.28 -5.60 -4.40
N ILE A 68 -5.30 -4.99 -3.22
CA ILE A 68 -5.72 -5.67 -1.99
C ILE A 68 -7.20 -6.00 -2.05
N MET A 69 -7.97 -5.13 -2.70
CA MET A 69 -9.39 -5.36 -2.98
C MET A 69 -9.71 -4.85 -4.38
N THR A 70 -10.86 -5.26 -4.92
CA THR A 70 -11.27 -4.89 -6.28
C THR A 70 -12.22 -3.70 -6.34
N SER A 71 -12.79 -3.31 -5.21
CA SER A 71 -13.76 -2.21 -5.11
C SER A 71 -13.16 -1.01 -4.41
N MET A 72 -13.51 0.19 -4.89
CA MET A 72 -13.12 1.45 -4.25
C MET A 72 -14.19 1.98 -3.28
N ARG A 73 -15.26 1.22 -3.04
CA ARG A 73 -16.34 1.63 -2.14
C ARG A 73 -15.89 1.59 -0.68
N SER A 74 -16.22 2.63 0.07
CA SER A 74 -15.89 2.71 1.50
C SER A 74 -16.51 1.58 2.32
N GLY A 75 -17.72 1.15 1.99
CA GLY A 75 -18.36 0.02 2.65
C GLY A 75 -17.61 -1.30 2.47
N ASP A 76 -17.09 -1.55 1.28
CA ASP A 76 -16.30 -2.74 0.99
C ASP A 76 -14.93 -2.68 1.67
N ALA A 77 -14.34 -1.48 1.76
CA ALA A 77 -13.11 -1.26 2.52
C ALA A 77 -13.32 -1.56 4.00
N LEU A 78 -14.43 -1.11 4.58
CA LEU A 78 -14.77 -1.41 5.98
C LEU A 78 -14.92 -2.91 6.22
N LYS A 79 -15.59 -3.63 5.31
CA LYS A 79 -15.71 -5.08 5.39
C LYS A 79 -14.34 -5.76 5.39
N LYS A 80 -13.45 -5.32 4.50
CA LYS A 80 -12.10 -5.87 4.40
C LYS A 80 -11.31 -5.63 5.68
N MET A 81 -11.34 -4.42 6.22
CA MET A 81 -10.66 -4.08 7.47
C MET A 81 -11.21 -4.87 8.65
N THR A 82 -12.53 -5.08 8.70
CA THR A 82 -13.18 -5.89 9.74
C THR A 82 -12.74 -7.35 9.67
N LEU A 83 -12.65 -7.91 8.46
CA LEU A 83 -12.14 -9.28 8.25
C LEU A 83 -10.71 -9.44 8.75
N LEU A 84 -9.91 -8.38 8.70
CA LEU A 84 -8.53 -8.37 9.18
C LEU A 84 -8.43 -7.98 10.66
N SER A 85 -9.55 -7.94 11.37
CA SER A 85 -9.64 -7.62 12.80
C SER A 85 -9.12 -6.22 13.15
N MET A 86 -9.26 -5.27 12.24
CA MET A 86 -8.87 -3.88 12.46
C MET A 86 -9.95 -3.13 13.22
N LYS A 87 -9.53 -2.18 14.05
CA LYS A 87 -10.42 -1.39 14.90
C LYS A 87 -10.32 0.09 14.59
N GLU A 88 -11.49 0.75 14.62
CA GLU A 88 -11.58 2.20 14.44
C GLU A 88 -10.78 2.94 15.50
N ASN A 89 -10.14 4.03 15.11
CA ASN A 89 -9.28 4.89 15.94
C ASN A 89 -7.99 4.21 16.44
N ILE A 90 -7.77 2.95 16.11
CA ILE A 90 -6.52 2.23 16.41
C ILE A 90 -5.79 1.92 15.10
N ASP A 91 -6.49 1.30 14.16
CA ASP A 91 -5.92 0.88 12.88
C ASP A 91 -6.32 1.80 11.74
N TYR A 92 -7.49 2.45 11.84
CA TYR A 92 -8.00 3.39 10.84
C TYR A 92 -8.87 4.46 11.51
N ARG A 93 -9.11 5.56 10.77
CA ARG A 93 -10.06 6.59 11.15
C ARG A 93 -11.09 6.81 10.07
N LEU A 94 -12.30 7.10 10.49
CA LEU A 94 -13.40 7.46 9.61
C LEU A 94 -13.51 8.99 9.54
N ARG A 95 -13.65 9.50 8.32
CA ARG A 95 -14.02 10.90 8.07
C ARG A 95 -15.25 10.94 7.19
N HIS A 96 -16.18 11.79 7.58
CA HIS A 96 -17.35 12.11 6.77
C HIS A 96 -17.07 13.36 5.96
N MET A 97 -17.34 13.31 4.66
CA MET A 97 -17.26 14.46 3.79
C MET A 97 -18.62 14.75 3.18
N SER A 98 -19.08 16.00 3.31
CA SER A 98 -20.32 16.46 2.72
C SER A 98 -20.03 17.23 1.45
N GLN A 99 -20.75 16.92 0.38
CA GLN A 99 -20.63 17.61 -0.90
C GLN A 99 -22.00 18.10 -1.36
N PRO A 100 -22.10 19.34 -1.91
CA PRO A 100 -23.35 19.82 -2.48
C PRO A 100 -23.72 18.99 -3.73
N VAL A 101 -25.01 18.69 -3.87
CA VAL A 101 -25.54 17.98 -5.04
C VAL A 101 -26.31 18.95 -5.92
N ALA A 102 -26.36 18.66 -7.23
CA ALA A 102 -26.98 19.50 -8.26
C ALA A 102 -28.49 19.74 -7.99
N GLN A 103 -29.15 18.85 -7.29
CA GLN A 103 -30.59 18.93 -6.97
C GLN A 103 -30.89 19.66 -5.66
N GLY A 104 -29.89 20.27 -5.04
CA GLY A 104 -29.98 20.87 -3.71
C GLY A 104 -29.72 19.88 -2.59
N GLY A 105 -29.30 20.39 -1.41
CA GLY A 105 -28.88 19.56 -0.28
C GLY A 105 -27.44 19.10 -0.39
N PHE A 106 -27.07 18.13 0.47
CA PHE A 106 -25.71 17.61 0.55
C PHE A 106 -25.74 16.09 0.60
N THR A 107 -24.77 15.45 -0.08
CA THR A 107 -24.49 14.04 0.12
C THR A 107 -23.32 13.90 1.09
N SER A 108 -23.40 12.91 1.98
CA SER A 108 -22.30 12.56 2.88
C SER A 108 -21.61 11.30 2.35
N SER A 109 -20.30 11.36 2.25
CA SER A 109 -19.48 10.20 1.91
C SER A 109 -18.57 9.83 3.06
N ARG A 110 -18.30 8.53 3.20
CA ARG A 110 -17.41 7.99 4.22
C ARG A 110 -16.04 7.75 3.64
N HIS A 111 -15.02 8.26 4.31
CA HIS A 111 -13.62 8.05 3.93
C HIS A 111 -12.88 7.44 5.10
N TYR A 112 -12.24 6.30 4.85
CA TYR A 112 -11.42 5.63 5.84
C TYR A 112 -9.96 5.91 5.55
N TYR A 113 -9.19 6.22 6.58
CA TYR A 113 -7.77 6.47 6.51
C TYR A 113 -7.05 5.48 7.42
N LEU A 114 -6.19 4.66 6.84
CA LEU A 114 -5.40 3.68 7.58
C LEU A 114 -4.06 4.28 8.01
N SER A 115 -3.51 3.74 9.10
CA SER A 115 -2.11 3.99 9.43
C SER A 115 -1.21 3.24 8.45
N ALA A 116 0.05 3.66 8.35
CA ALA A 116 1.05 2.95 7.54
C ALA A 116 1.16 1.48 7.95
N LYS A 117 1.18 1.22 9.25
CA LYS A 117 1.22 -0.14 9.80
C LYS A 117 0.02 -0.98 9.39
N SER A 118 -1.17 -0.40 9.42
CA SER A 118 -2.40 -1.11 9.03
C SER A 118 -2.43 -1.39 7.53
N PHE A 119 -1.99 -0.45 6.71
CA PHE A 119 -1.86 -0.67 5.27
C PHE A 119 -0.88 -1.80 4.98
N LYS A 120 0.26 -1.81 5.65
CA LYS A 120 1.26 -2.88 5.54
C LYS A 120 0.65 -4.24 5.88
N LYS A 121 -0.14 -4.33 6.95
CA LYS A 121 -0.87 -5.55 7.32
C LYS A 121 -1.79 -6.03 6.20
N CYS A 122 -2.56 -5.11 5.62
CA CYS A 122 -3.45 -5.43 4.50
C CYS A 122 -2.67 -6.00 3.32
N LEU A 123 -1.55 -5.35 2.99
CA LEU A 123 -0.71 -5.75 1.87
C LEU A 123 -0.08 -7.13 2.09
N MET A 124 0.41 -7.39 3.29
CA MET A 124 1.04 -8.67 3.63
C MET A 124 0.06 -9.86 3.62
N ARG A 125 -1.22 -9.60 3.87
CA ARG A 125 -2.27 -10.62 3.86
C ARG A 125 -3.04 -10.71 2.55
N ALA A 126 -2.69 -9.88 1.58
CA ALA A 126 -3.35 -9.84 0.30
C ALA A 126 -3.00 -11.07 -0.54
N LYS A 127 -3.98 -11.52 -1.33
CA LYS A 127 -3.83 -12.64 -2.26
C LYS A 127 -4.28 -12.20 -3.64
N ARG A 128 -3.60 -12.69 -4.66
CA ARG A 128 -4.04 -12.48 -6.03
C ARG A 128 -5.29 -13.33 -6.29
N HIS A 129 -6.33 -12.67 -6.81
CA HIS A 129 -7.55 -13.34 -7.27
C HIS A 129 -7.46 -13.56 -8.77
N ALA A 130 -8.14 -14.61 -9.27
CA ALA A 130 -8.25 -14.87 -10.70
C ALA A 130 -8.87 -13.64 -11.40
N ASN A 131 -8.36 -13.29 -12.59
CA ASN A 131 -8.80 -12.16 -13.41
C ASN A 131 -8.56 -10.78 -12.80
N GLN A 132 -7.71 -10.66 -11.79
CA GLN A 132 -7.34 -9.40 -11.20
C GLN A 132 -6.20 -8.75 -12.00
N GLU A 133 -6.36 -7.48 -12.39
CA GLU A 133 -5.34 -6.76 -13.16
C GLU A 133 -4.10 -6.45 -12.33
N VAL A 134 -4.29 -6.08 -11.07
CA VAL A 134 -3.20 -5.70 -10.17
C VAL A 134 -2.90 -6.85 -9.23
N ASP A 135 -1.65 -7.30 -9.21
CA ASP A 135 -1.18 -8.34 -8.30
C ASP A 135 -0.61 -7.71 -7.03
N PRO A 136 -1.33 -7.82 -5.90
CA PRO A 136 -0.87 -7.21 -4.66
C PRO A 136 0.40 -7.86 -4.09
N THR A 137 0.69 -9.10 -4.47
CA THR A 137 1.87 -9.81 -3.95
C THR A 137 3.17 -9.19 -4.42
N ILE A 138 3.19 -8.58 -5.61
CA ILE A 138 4.37 -7.88 -6.14
C ILE A 138 4.70 -6.67 -5.26
N TYR A 139 3.69 -5.88 -4.91
CA TYR A 139 3.88 -4.72 -4.02
C TYR A 139 4.29 -5.14 -2.62
N CYS A 140 3.73 -6.26 -2.11
CA CYS A 140 4.13 -6.82 -0.84
C CYS A 140 5.61 -7.21 -0.82
N ASP A 141 6.06 -7.92 -1.84
CA ASP A 141 7.46 -8.34 -1.97
C ASP A 141 8.41 -7.12 -2.02
N TYR A 142 8.03 -6.10 -2.79
CA TYR A 142 8.80 -4.87 -2.88
C TYR A 142 8.84 -4.12 -1.55
N TYR A 143 7.71 -4.06 -0.85
CA TYR A 143 7.62 -3.37 0.45
C TYR A 143 8.44 -4.05 1.54
N LEU A 144 8.60 -5.38 1.48
CA LEU A 144 9.34 -6.15 2.48
C LEU A 144 10.88 -6.02 2.35
N LEU A 145 11.36 -5.48 1.25
CA LEU A 145 12.78 -5.18 1.10
C LEU A 145 13.17 -4.02 2.00
#